data_63b365907d73c50a08370730daca2918
#
_entry.id   63b365907d73c50a08370730daca2918
#
_cell.length_a   1.000
_cell.length_b   1.000
_cell.length_c   1.000
_cell.angle_alpha   90.00
_cell.angle_beta   90.00
_cell.angle_gamma   90.00
#
_symmetry.space_group_name_H-M   'P 1'
#
loop_
_entity.id
_entity.type
_entity.pdbx_description
1 polymer ?
#
loop_
_entity_poly.entity_id
_entity_poly.type
_entity_poly.pdbx_seq_one_letter_code
_entity_poly.pdbx_strand_id
1 'polypeptide(L)'
;RDIIHRRVDQMNEWGVRVRWSGRRPKLWKSVIDELEVAQEKTKNNKTIDVVFCLNYGGRAEIADACAAIAREVRDGKISGDRVTEKMIAEHLYNPDIPDCDLVIRTSGEQRTSNFLPWEAAYAELDFVPELFPDCGREGLWRSIDHYIHRDRRFGGVKR
;
A
#
# COMPACT_ATOMS: atom_id res chain seq x y z
N ARG A 1 4.75 -16.95 5.32
CA ARG A 1 5.79 -17.65 4.56
C ARG A 1 5.17 -18.64 3.59
N ASP A 2 4.52 -19.70 4.06
CA ASP A 2 4.02 -20.81 3.23
C ASP A 2 3.01 -20.38 2.16
N ILE A 3 2.19 -19.38 2.42
CA ILE A 3 1.20 -18.87 1.45
C ILE A 3 1.92 -18.21 0.27
N ILE A 4 2.90 -17.35 0.52
CA ILE A 4 3.67 -16.68 -0.54
C ILE A 4 4.43 -17.74 -1.35
N HIS A 5 5.18 -18.60 -0.67
CA HIS A 5 5.93 -19.66 -1.31
C HIS A 5 5.09 -20.55 -2.24
N ARG A 6 3.91 -21.00 -1.77
CA ARG A 6 3.01 -21.89 -2.55
C ARG A 6 2.27 -21.18 -3.68
N ARG A 7 2.13 -19.86 -3.62
CA ARG A 7 1.31 -19.09 -4.57
C ARG A 7 2.11 -18.23 -5.53
N VAL A 8 3.42 -18.04 -5.30
CA VAL A 8 4.22 -17.15 -6.14
C VAL A 8 4.26 -17.60 -7.60
N ASP A 9 4.29 -18.92 -7.87
CA ASP A 9 4.29 -19.46 -9.23
C ASP A 9 2.97 -19.11 -9.93
N GLN A 10 1.86 -19.38 -9.29
CA GLN A 10 0.54 -19.04 -9.79
C GLN A 10 0.34 -17.53 -9.99
N MET A 11 0.84 -16.71 -9.06
CA MET A 11 0.81 -15.25 -9.20
C MET A 11 1.63 -14.81 -10.42
N ASN A 12 2.80 -15.42 -10.64
CA ASN A 12 3.64 -15.12 -11.79
C ASN A 12 2.95 -15.51 -13.12
N GLU A 13 2.30 -16.67 -13.19
CA GLU A 13 1.50 -17.09 -14.35
C GLU A 13 0.36 -16.12 -14.66
N TRP A 14 -0.26 -15.56 -13.64
CA TRP A 14 -1.33 -14.56 -13.78
C TRP A 14 -0.82 -13.15 -14.12
N GLY A 15 0.49 -12.97 -14.22
CA GLY A 15 1.09 -11.67 -14.49
C GLY A 15 1.03 -10.70 -13.31
N VAL A 16 0.84 -11.21 -12.09
CA VAL A 16 0.86 -10.41 -10.85
C VAL A 16 2.28 -10.02 -10.51
N ARG A 17 2.52 -8.74 -10.27
CA ARG A 17 3.76 -8.24 -9.70
C ARG A 17 3.62 -8.16 -8.17
N VAL A 18 4.36 -8.99 -7.47
CA VAL A 18 4.40 -9.02 -6.00
C VAL A 18 5.35 -7.94 -5.49
N ARG A 19 4.89 -7.17 -4.52
CA ARG A 19 5.68 -6.13 -3.85
C ARG A 19 5.50 -6.23 -2.33
N TRP A 20 6.43 -5.62 -1.63
CA TRP A 20 6.38 -5.53 -0.18
C TRP A 20 6.55 -4.07 0.26
N SER A 21 5.71 -3.66 1.22
CA SER A 21 5.80 -2.37 1.90
C SER A 21 5.96 -2.60 3.41
N GLY A 22 6.99 -2.00 4.00
CA GLY A 22 7.23 -2.09 5.44
C GLY A 22 8.72 -2.12 5.82
N ARG A 23 8.96 -2.19 7.12
CA ARG A 23 10.31 -2.16 7.69
C ARG A 23 10.87 -3.56 7.95
N ARG A 24 12.16 -3.78 7.66
CA ARG A 24 12.88 -5.04 7.93
C ARG A 24 13.02 -5.41 9.41
N PRO A 25 13.36 -4.48 10.35
CA PRO A 25 13.53 -4.83 11.76
C PRO A 25 12.29 -5.50 12.35
N LYS A 26 12.50 -6.55 13.16
CA LYS A 26 11.46 -7.38 13.79
C LYS A 26 10.70 -8.34 12.87
N LEU A 27 10.99 -8.40 11.58
CA LEU A 27 10.56 -9.50 10.71
C LEU A 27 11.59 -10.63 10.77
N TRP A 28 11.11 -11.86 10.74
CA TRP A 28 11.98 -13.00 10.61
C TRP A 28 12.68 -13.00 9.26
N LYS A 29 13.97 -13.30 9.25
CA LYS A 29 14.78 -13.34 8.01
C LYS A 29 14.11 -14.21 6.94
N SER A 30 13.58 -15.37 7.32
CA SER A 30 12.90 -16.27 6.39
C SER A 30 11.66 -15.70 5.71
N VAL A 31 10.98 -14.73 6.33
CA VAL A 31 9.84 -14.03 5.71
C VAL A 31 10.35 -13.00 4.71
N ILE A 32 11.42 -12.28 5.07
CA ILE A 32 12.06 -11.31 4.18
C ILE A 32 12.59 -12.01 2.93
N ASP A 33 13.33 -13.12 3.09
CA ASP A 33 13.89 -13.88 1.99
C ASP A 33 12.79 -14.35 1.01
N GLU A 34 11.65 -14.87 1.51
CA GLU A 34 10.53 -15.29 0.66
C GLU A 34 9.88 -14.12 -0.09
N LEU A 35 9.75 -12.95 0.56
CA LEU A 35 9.24 -11.75 -0.10
C LEU A 35 10.18 -11.26 -1.20
N GLU A 36 11.48 -11.27 -0.95
CA GLU A 36 12.50 -10.87 -1.93
C GLU A 36 12.50 -11.82 -3.14
N VAL A 37 12.41 -13.13 -2.91
CA VAL A 37 12.28 -14.14 -3.98
C VAL A 37 11.01 -13.90 -4.79
N ALA A 38 9.87 -13.64 -4.14
CA ALA A 38 8.62 -13.38 -4.83
C ALA A 38 8.68 -12.09 -5.65
N GLN A 39 9.25 -11.02 -5.11
CA GLN A 39 9.44 -9.74 -5.81
C GLN A 39 10.35 -9.94 -7.04
N GLU A 40 11.50 -10.59 -6.89
CA GLU A 40 12.43 -10.81 -7.98
C GLU A 40 11.81 -11.65 -9.11
N LYS A 41 11.10 -12.73 -8.75
CA LYS A 41 10.43 -13.62 -9.70
C LYS A 41 9.36 -12.92 -10.53
N THR A 42 8.64 -11.98 -9.93
CA THR A 42 7.47 -11.33 -10.55
C THR A 42 7.71 -9.90 -11.01
N LYS A 43 8.94 -9.37 -10.90
CA LYS A 43 9.27 -7.95 -11.13
C LYS A 43 8.90 -7.42 -12.51
N ASN A 44 8.88 -8.29 -13.53
CA ASN A 44 8.59 -7.91 -14.93
C ASN A 44 7.09 -8.01 -15.28
N ASN A 45 6.26 -8.50 -14.35
CA ASN A 45 4.82 -8.62 -14.56
C ASN A 45 4.15 -7.24 -14.54
N LYS A 46 3.04 -7.10 -15.30
CA LYS A 46 2.38 -5.81 -15.55
C LYS A 46 0.85 -5.87 -15.47
N THR A 47 0.28 -7.02 -15.12
CA THR A 47 -1.18 -7.17 -15.08
C THR A 47 -1.77 -6.46 -13.85
N ILE A 48 -1.18 -6.66 -12.68
CA ILE A 48 -1.60 -6.06 -11.41
C ILE A 48 -0.45 -6.07 -10.40
N ASP A 49 -0.35 -5.03 -9.58
CA ASP A 49 0.51 -5.03 -8.42
C ASP A 49 -0.24 -5.55 -7.18
N VAL A 50 0.36 -6.50 -6.47
CA VAL A 50 -0.09 -6.95 -5.16
C VAL A 50 0.97 -6.58 -4.13
N VAL A 51 0.65 -5.62 -3.27
CA VAL A 51 1.57 -5.09 -2.25
C VAL A 51 1.24 -5.69 -0.89
N PHE A 52 2.14 -6.49 -0.34
CA PHE A 52 2.02 -7.01 1.01
C PHE A 52 2.57 -6.00 2.02
N CYS A 53 1.70 -5.38 2.80
CA CYS A 53 2.08 -4.47 3.88
C CYS A 53 2.39 -5.27 5.16
N LEU A 54 3.65 -5.68 5.34
CA LEU A 54 4.10 -6.47 6.49
C LEU A 54 5.09 -5.66 7.32
N ASN A 55 4.85 -5.59 8.63
CA ASN A 55 5.56 -4.68 9.53
C ASN A 55 5.53 -3.23 9.03
N TYR A 56 4.38 -2.86 8.48
CA TYR A 56 4.07 -1.56 7.90
C TYR A 56 3.39 -0.65 8.93
N GLY A 57 3.63 0.64 8.80
CA GLY A 57 2.89 1.67 9.50
C GLY A 57 3.15 3.03 8.84
N GLY A 58 2.10 3.72 8.40
CA GLY A 58 2.23 4.91 7.59
C GLY A 58 2.95 6.07 8.27
N ARG A 59 2.81 6.23 9.60
CA ARG A 59 3.64 7.22 10.33
C ARG A 59 5.13 6.91 10.22
N ALA A 60 5.48 5.62 10.22
CA ALA A 60 6.86 5.20 10.07
C ALA A 60 7.37 5.42 8.65
N GLU A 61 6.55 5.14 7.65
CA GLU A 61 6.84 5.38 6.24
C GLU A 61 7.08 6.88 5.97
N ILE A 62 6.18 7.75 6.42
CA ILE A 62 6.35 9.21 6.29
C ILE A 62 7.64 9.69 6.98
N ALA A 63 7.94 9.17 8.17
CA ALA A 63 9.19 9.51 8.89
C ALA A 63 10.43 9.04 8.12
N ASP A 64 10.38 7.86 7.48
CA ASP A 64 11.48 7.35 6.66
C ASP A 64 11.65 8.18 5.37
N ALA A 65 10.55 8.61 4.74
CA ALA A 65 10.55 9.51 3.60
C ALA A 65 11.19 10.88 3.97
N CYS A 66 10.76 11.48 5.07
CA CYS A 66 11.37 12.71 5.58
C CYS A 66 12.86 12.56 5.87
N ALA A 67 13.27 11.43 6.46
CA ALA A 67 14.67 11.15 6.73
C ALA A 67 15.48 10.95 5.44
N ALA A 68 14.90 10.38 4.40
CA ALA A 68 15.52 10.26 3.08
C ALA A 68 15.73 11.64 2.44
N ILE A 69 14.71 12.48 2.42
CA ILE A 69 14.76 13.87 1.94
C ILE A 69 15.84 14.66 2.70
N ALA A 70 15.86 14.55 4.03
CA ALA A 70 16.87 15.25 4.85
C ALA A 70 18.31 14.83 4.49
N ARG A 71 18.55 13.55 4.17
CA ARG A 71 19.84 13.08 3.66
C ARG A 71 20.18 13.71 2.31
N GLU A 72 19.24 13.81 1.39
CA GLU A 72 19.45 14.41 0.08
C GLU A 72 19.73 15.92 0.17
N VAL A 73 19.05 16.63 1.09
CA VAL A 73 19.35 18.03 1.40
C VAL A 73 20.78 18.18 1.93
N ARG A 74 21.16 17.37 2.92
CA ARG A 74 22.53 17.36 3.47
C ARG A 74 23.58 17.11 2.40
N ASP A 75 23.29 16.19 1.47
CA ASP A 75 24.20 15.80 0.40
C ASP A 75 24.17 16.79 -0.79
N GLY A 76 23.41 17.91 -0.68
CA GLY A 76 23.31 18.96 -1.69
C GLY A 76 22.55 18.59 -2.96
N LYS A 77 21.79 17.48 -2.96
CA LYS A 77 21.03 17.01 -4.12
C LYS A 77 19.73 17.79 -4.33
N ILE A 78 19.12 18.25 -3.24
CA ILE A 78 17.87 19.04 -3.24
C ILE A 78 17.98 20.20 -2.26
N SER A 79 17.14 21.24 -2.48
CA SER A 79 17.04 22.38 -1.54
C SER A 79 16.01 22.07 -0.46
N GLY A 80 16.38 22.23 0.81
CA GLY A 80 15.48 22.06 1.95
C GLY A 80 14.36 23.10 2.03
N ASP A 81 14.49 24.23 1.33
CA ASP A 81 13.49 25.31 1.34
C ASP A 81 12.25 25.00 0.49
N ARG A 82 12.25 23.89 -0.25
CA ARG A 82 11.22 23.54 -1.23
C ARG A 82 10.74 22.10 -1.10
N VAL A 83 10.56 21.60 0.11
CA VAL A 83 9.93 20.29 0.31
C VAL A 83 8.45 20.38 -0.07
N THR A 84 8.02 19.55 -1.00
CA THR A 84 6.64 19.52 -1.51
C THR A 84 5.97 18.17 -1.20
N GLU A 85 4.63 18.12 -1.26
CA GLU A 85 3.88 16.86 -1.14
C GLU A 85 4.36 15.81 -2.15
N LYS A 86 4.64 16.25 -3.40
CA LYS A 86 5.18 15.38 -4.45
C LYS A 86 6.52 14.76 -4.03
N MET A 87 7.42 15.55 -3.45
CA MET A 87 8.71 15.02 -2.97
C MET A 87 8.53 13.99 -1.86
N ILE A 88 7.57 14.20 -0.95
CA ILE A 88 7.25 13.20 0.07
C ILE A 88 6.73 11.93 -0.58
N ALA A 89 5.77 12.04 -1.50
CA ALA A 89 5.21 10.90 -2.21
C ALA A 89 6.27 10.08 -2.97
N GLU A 90 7.24 10.76 -3.62
CA GLU A 90 8.36 10.13 -4.33
C GLU A 90 9.35 9.40 -3.41
N HIS A 91 9.26 9.60 -2.09
CA HIS A 91 10.12 8.94 -1.09
C HIS A 91 9.37 7.95 -0.20
N LEU A 92 8.08 7.72 -0.45
CA LEU A 92 7.34 6.63 0.19
C LEU A 92 7.87 5.26 -0.26
N TYR A 93 7.46 4.18 0.40
CA TYR A 93 8.01 2.84 0.13
C TYR A 93 7.74 2.32 -1.28
N ASN A 94 6.61 2.72 -1.88
CA ASN A 94 6.22 2.32 -3.23
C ASN A 94 5.74 3.54 -4.04
N PRO A 95 6.63 4.47 -4.40
CA PRO A 95 6.27 5.77 -4.97
C PRO A 95 5.63 5.71 -6.37
N ASP A 96 5.73 4.57 -7.05
CA ASP A 96 5.13 4.32 -8.37
C ASP A 96 3.74 3.67 -8.30
N ILE A 97 3.25 3.35 -7.09
CA ILE A 97 1.87 2.93 -6.85
C ILE A 97 1.01 4.19 -6.69
N PRO A 98 -0.12 4.31 -7.40
CA PRO A 98 -1.02 5.45 -7.24
C PRO A 98 -1.65 5.50 -5.85
N ASP A 99 -2.19 6.68 -5.49
CA ASP A 99 -2.96 6.85 -4.27
C ASP A 99 -4.13 5.86 -4.21
N CYS A 100 -4.52 5.49 -2.99
CA CYS A 100 -5.57 4.52 -2.74
C CYS A 100 -6.94 5.12 -3.03
N ASP A 101 -7.72 4.46 -3.86
CA ASP A 101 -9.09 4.86 -4.17
C ASP A 101 -10.11 4.32 -3.17
N LEU A 102 -9.91 3.10 -2.68
CA LEU A 102 -10.83 2.41 -1.77
C LEU A 102 -10.06 1.64 -0.70
N VAL A 103 -10.39 1.89 0.55
CA VAL A 103 -9.96 1.08 1.69
C VAL A 103 -11.13 0.22 2.15
N ILE A 104 -10.98 -1.10 2.06
CA ILE A 104 -11.94 -2.06 2.61
C ILE A 104 -11.39 -2.57 3.93
N ARG A 105 -12.10 -2.34 5.02
CA ARG A 105 -11.74 -2.87 6.32
C ARG A 105 -12.79 -3.84 6.84
N THR A 106 -12.34 -5.06 7.08
CA THR A 106 -13.16 -6.17 7.60
C THR A 106 -13.29 -6.11 9.13
N SER A 107 -14.07 -7.03 9.70
CA SER A 107 -14.25 -7.24 11.14
C SER A 107 -15.08 -6.15 11.86
N GLY A 108 -15.84 -5.33 11.13
CA GLY A 108 -16.64 -4.25 11.72
C GLY A 108 -15.83 -3.13 12.36
N GLU A 109 -14.51 -3.13 12.20
CA GLU A 109 -13.60 -2.13 12.75
C GLU A 109 -13.61 -0.85 11.91
N GLN A 110 -13.96 0.30 12.53
CA GLN A 110 -14.14 1.59 11.85
C GLN A 110 -12.96 2.54 12.13
N ARG A 111 -11.75 2.13 11.75
CA ARG A 111 -10.52 2.91 11.88
C ARG A 111 -9.48 2.44 10.88
N THR A 112 -8.54 3.31 10.47
CA THR A 112 -7.44 2.94 9.55
C THR A 112 -6.26 2.30 10.26
N SER A 113 -6.11 2.51 11.56
CA SER A 113 -5.03 1.96 12.39
C SER A 113 -3.62 2.19 11.81
N ASN A 114 -3.38 3.42 11.35
CA ASN A 114 -2.09 3.80 10.77
C ASN A 114 -1.77 3.09 9.43
N PHE A 115 -2.82 2.61 8.73
CA PHE A 115 -2.68 2.00 7.41
C PHE A 115 -2.88 3.06 6.32
N LEU A 116 -1.87 3.25 5.49
CA LEU A 116 -1.83 4.15 4.33
C LEU A 116 -2.35 5.60 4.62
N PRO A 117 -1.92 6.30 5.69
CA PRO A 117 -2.47 7.62 6.02
C PRO A 117 -2.15 8.69 4.96
N TRP A 118 -1.10 8.54 4.18
CA TRP A 118 -0.77 9.43 3.07
C TRP A 118 -1.56 9.05 1.82
N GLU A 119 -1.41 7.82 1.36
CA GLU A 119 -1.99 7.33 0.11
C GLU A 119 -3.52 7.23 0.16
N ALA A 120 -4.10 7.04 1.35
CA ALA A 120 -5.55 6.94 1.55
C ALA A 120 -6.21 8.26 1.98
N ALA A 121 -5.51 9.40 1.87
CA ALA A 121 -6.03 10.70 2.31
C ALA A 121 -7.36 11.08 1.64
N TYR A 122 -7.58 10.63 0.42
CA TYR A 122 -8.82 10.85 -0.36
C TYR A 122 -9.54 9.56 -0.73
N ALA A 123 -9.17 8.44 -0.10
CA ALA A 123 -9.80 7.15 -0.34
C ALA A 123 -11.23 7.10 0.21
N GLU A 124 -12.10 6.41 -0.49
CA GLU A 124 -13.37 5.98 0.09
C GLU A 124 -13.12 4.85 1.10
N LEU A 125 -13.87 4.87 2.21
CA LEU A 125 -13.73 3.87 3.26
C LEU A 125 -14.97 2.99 3.28
N ASP A 126 -14.80 1.68 3.18
CA ASP A 126 -15.86 0.68 3.31
C ASP A 126 -15.54 -0.25 4.49
N PHE A 127 -16.37 -0.17 5.52
CA PHE A 127 -16.22 -0.96 6.74
C PHE A 127 -17.21 -2.12 6.71
N VAL A 128 -16.70 -3.34 6.50
CA VAL A 128 -17.52 -4.53 6.37
C VAL A 128 -17.50 -5.36 7.66
N PRO A 129 -18.65 -5.90 8.10
CA PRO A 129 -18.73 -6.62 9.39
C PRO A 129 -18.07 -7.99 9.35
N GLU A 130 -17.94 -8.61 8.17
CA GLU A 130 -17.37 -9.94 8.02
C GLU A 130 -15.90 -9.99 8.45
N LEU A 131 -15.48 -11.10 9.01
CA LEU A 131 -14.06 -11.36 9.29
C LEU A 131 -13.30 -11.56 7.98
N PHE A 132 -12.02 -11.20 7.95
CA PHE A 132 -11.20 -11.30 6.73
C PHE A 132 -11.23 -12.70 6.07
N PRO A 133 -11.18 -13.82 6.79
CA PRO A 133 -11.28 -15.15 6.18
C PRO A 133 -12.63 -15.45 5.53
N ASP A 134 -13.69 -14.80 5.99
CA ASP A 134 -15.07 -15.00 5.54
C ASP A 134 -15.48 -13.97 4.46
N CYS A 135 -14.71 -12.90 4.32
CA CYS A 135 -14.90 -11.88 3.29
C CYS A 135 -14.43 -12.42 1.93
N GLY A 136 -15.27 -13.22 1.30
CA GLY A 136 -14.97 -13.81 -0.01
C GLY A 136 -15.15 -12.83 -1.17
N ARG A 137 -15.20 -13.40 -2.38
CA ARG A 137 -15.36 -12.63 -3.63
C ARG A 137 -16.60 -11.73 -3.61
N GLU A 138 -17.72 -12.19 -3.08
CA GLU A 138 -18.97 -11.44 -3.01
C GLU A 138 -18.83 -10.19 -2.12
N GLY A 139 -18.13 -10.31 -0.99
CA GLY A 139 -17.82 -9.18 -0.11
C GLY A 139 -16.99 -8.12 -0.83
N LEU A 140 -15.95 -8.53 -1.57
CA LEU A 140 -15.14 -7.64 -2.38
C LEU A 140 -15.98 -6.92 -3.46
N TRP A 141 -16.80 -7.64 -4.20
CA TRP A 141 -17.64 -7.03 -5.25
C TRP A 141 -18.66 -6.06 -4.67
N ARG A 142 -19.25 -6.35 -3.52
CA ARG A 142 -20.15 -5.43 -2.81
C ARG A 142 -19.44 -4.12 -2.44
N SER A 143 -18.22 -4.19 -1.92
CA SER A 143 -17.44 -2.98 -1.59
C SER A 143 -17.08 -2.17 -2.84
N ILE A 144 -16.75 -2.83 -3.95
CA ILE A 144 -16.52 -2.16 -5.24
C ILE A 144 -17.81 -1.50 -5.74
N ASP A 145 -18.96 -2.18 -5.64
CA ASP A 145 -20.25 -1.63 -6.02
C ASP A 145 -20.61 -0.40 -5.18
N HIS A 146 -20.38 -0.44 -3.88
CA HIS A 146 -20.52 0.74 -3.02
C HIS A 146 -19.62 1.89 -3.49
N TYR A 147 -18.37 1.60 -3.84
CA TYR A 147 -17.42 2.60 -4.31
C TYR A 147 -17.85 3.28 -5.61
N ILE A 148 -18.28 2.53 -6.62
CA ILE A 148 -18.65 3.11 -7.94
C ILE A 148 -19.90 4.01 -7.87
N HIS A 149 -20.73 3.86 -6.83
CA HIS A 149 -21.90 4.70 -6.59
C HIS A 149 -21.60 5.92 -5.69
N ARG A 150 -20.35 6.08 -5.21
CA ARG A 150 -19.93 7.24 -4.40
C ARG A 150 -19.61 8.45 -5.27
N ASP A 151 -19.97 9.63 -4.80
CA ASP A 151 -19.65 10.92 -5.42
C ASP A 151 -18.35 11.48 -4.82
N ARG A 152 -17.20 11.22 -5.46
CA ARG A 152 -15.88 11.67 -5.00
C ARG A 152 -15.70 13.16 -5.35
N ARG A 153 -15.45 13.99 -4.35
CA ARG A 153 -15.36 15.45 -4.49
C ARG A 153 -13.95 16.02 -4.36
N PHE A 154 -12.99 15.25 -3.89
CA PHE A 154 -11.59 15.69 -3.70
C PHE A 154 -11.46 17.05 -3.01
N GLY A 155 -12.29 17.31 -1.99
CA GLY A 155 -12.35 18.60 -1.31
C GLY A 155 -13.09 19.72 -2.05
N GLY A 156 -13.59 19.46 -3.26
CA GLY A 156 -14.38 20.43 -4.04
C GLY A 156 -15.84 20.53 -3.59
N VAL A 157 -16.42 21.73 -3.70
CA VAL A 157 -17.86 21.96 -3.47
C VAL A 157 -18.55 21.99 -4.83
N LYS A 158 -19.56 21.15 -5.05
CA LYS A 158 -20.47 21.34 -6.20
C LYS A 158 -21.18 22.69 -6.02
N ARG A 159 -20.95 23.65 -6.92
CA ARG A 159 -21.74 24.85 -7.08
C ARG A 159 -23.03 24.53 -7.82
#